data_c5260d2c9bffd638352fda2ad025b5d6
#
_entry.id   c5260d2c9bffd638352fda2ad025b5d6
#
_cell.length_a   1.000
_cell.length_b   1.000
_cell.length_c   1.000
_cell.angle_alpha   90.00
_cell.angle_beta   90.00
_cell.angle_gamma   90.00
#
_symmetry.space_group_name_H-M   'P 1'
#
loop_
_entity.id
_entity.type
_entity.pdbx_description
1 polymer ?
#
loop_
_entity_poly.entity_id
_entity_poly.type
_entity_poly.pdbx_seq_one_letter_code
_entity_poly.pdbx_strand_id
1 'polypeptide(L)'
;MEILIARSKHIKYAQAISEEIDASAKVRGTGIARRSPEYIASKMEKQQAIIALSKGQIAGFCYIEVWGQGQYLAHSGLIVFPKYRGNGLAKIIKKKTLEYSQKCYPEAKIFGITTGKAVMKINSDLGYKPVHFSELTDDLEFWKGCQSCKNYDVLIRTERTMCLCTGMLYEGPKKGTSKKSNWKKLFSTKKRS
;
A
#
# COMPACT_ATOMS: atom_id res chain seq x y z
N MET A 1 16.15 10.87 -2.85
CA MET A 1 14.93 10.12 -2.45
C MET A 1 15.34 8.70 -2.12
N GLU A 2 15.10 8.26 -0.88
CA GLU A 2 15.40 6.93 -0.40
C GLU A 2 14.10 6.15 -0.21
N ILE A 3 14.03 4.93 -0.72
CA ILE A 3 12.86 4.04 -0.56
C ILE A 3 13.32 2.83 0.25
N LEU A 4 12.84 2.72 1.47
CA LEU A 4 13.36 1.80 2.48
C LEU A 4 12.25 0.93 3.09
N ILE A 5 12.64 -0.24 3.60
CA ILE A 5 11.80 -0.97 4.55
C ILE A 5 11.82 -0.17 5.86
N ALA A 6 10.64 0.18 6.36
CA ALA A 6 10.53 0.89 7.63
C ALA A 6 10.97 0.00 8.80
N ARG A 7 11.54 0.62 9.84
CA ARG A 7 12.05 -0.04 11.06
C ARG A 7 11.79 0.88 12.25
N SER A 8 12.05 0.41 13.46
CA SER A 8 11.85 1.17 14.71
C SER A 8 12.42 2.59 14.69
N LYS A 9 13.58 2.83 14.05
CA LYS A 9 14.13 4.18 13.90
C LYS A 9 13.26 5.17 13.11
N HIS A 10 12.25 4.68 12.40
CA HIS A 10 11.33 5.49 11.60
C HIS A 10 10.02 5.81 12.32
N ILE A 11 9.78 5.30 13.54
CA ILE A 11 8.56 5.53 14.34
C ILE A 11 8.27 7.02 14.53
N LYS A 12 9.29 7.84 14.60
CA LYS A 12 9.16 9.32 14.70
C LYS A 12 8.29 9.94 13.59
N TYR A 13 8.06 9.25 12.48
CA TYR A 13 7.20 9.70 11.39
C TYR A 13 5.75 9.21 11.51
N ALA A 14 5.43 8.33 12.47
CA ALA A 14 4.13 7.68 12.56
C ALA A 14 2.98 8.68 12.73
N GLN A 15 3.16 9.71 13.58
CA GLN A 15 2.20 10.78 13.79
C GLN A 15 1.90 11.53 12.49
N ALA A 16 2.92 12.01 11.79
CA ALA A 16 2.75 12.75 10.54
C ALA A 16 2.09 11.89 9.43
N ILE A 17 2.38 10.58 9.40
CA ILE A 17 1.75 9.65 8.45
C ILE A 17 0.27 9.47 8.77
N SER A 18 -0.10 9.31 10.06
CA SER A 18 -1.49 9.21 10.50
C SER A 18 -2.29 10.46 10.09
N GLU A 19 -1.75 11.63 10.39
CA GLU A 19 -2.36 12.92 10.03
C GLU A 19 -2.56 13.08 8.52
N GLU A 20 -1.57 12.70 7.71
CA GLU A 20 -1.68 12.78 6.24
C GLU A 20 -2.71 11.77 5.70
N ILE A 21 -2.83 10.58 6.28
CA ILE A 21 -3.88 9.61 5.94
C ILE A 21 -5.26 10.23 6.19
N ASP A 22 -5.47 10.82 7.35
CA ASP A 22 -6.74 11.45 7.74
C ASP A 22 -7.06 12.67 6.87
N ALA A 23 -6.08 13.54 6.61
CA ALA A 23 -6.23 14.70 5.73
C ALA A 23 -6.59 14.27 4.30
N SER A 24 -5.90 13.27 3.78
CA SER A 24 -6.18 12.70 2.45
C SER A 24 -7.56 12.03 2.37
N ALA A 25 -8.06 11.45 3.45
CA ALA A 25 -9.39 10.86 3.52
C ALA A 25 -10.48 11.94 3.45
N LYS A 26 -10.32 13.02 4.21
CA LYS A 26 -11.25 14.16 4.23
C LYS A 26 -11.38 14.79 2.84
N VAL A 27 -10.26 15.09 2.18
CA VAL A 27 -10.25 15.71 0.85
C VAL A 27 -10.94 14.83 -0.20
N ARG A 28 -10.76 13.51 -0.14
CA ARG A 28 -11.35 12.60 -1.11
C ARG A 28 -12.84 12.31 -0.86
N GLY A 29 -13.35 12.65 0.31
CA GLY A 29 -14.73 12.37 0.70
C GLY A 29 -15.07 10.86 0.75
N THR A 30 -14.08 9.99 0.60
CA THR A 30 -14.22 8.53 0.56
C THR A 30 -13.79 7.91 1.88
N GLY A 31 -14.40 6.77 2.24
CA GLY A 31 -14.00 6.05 3.43
C GLY A 31 -12.56 5.55 3.30
N ILE A 32 -11.68 6.06 4.15
CA ILE A 32 -10.40 5.44 4.46
C ILE A 32 -10.48 5.10 5.94
N ALA A 33 -10.20 3.85 6.28
CA ALA A 33 -10.15 3.45 7.67
C ALA A 33 -9.06 4.25 8.40
N ARG A 34 -9.41 4.86 9.53
CA ARG A 34 -8.45 5.59 10.36
C ARG A 34 -7.36 4.65 10.87
N ARG A 35 -6.16 5.16 10.98
CA ARG A 35 -5.00 4.42 11.50
C ARG A 35 -4.30 5.28 12.54
N SER A 36 -4.26 4.83 13.79
CA SER A 36 -3.56 5.55 14.85
C SER A 36 -2.04 5.56 14.61
N PRO A 37 -1.34 6.53 15.19
CA PRO A 37 0.13 6.55 15.13
C PRO A 37 0.77 5.26 15.67
N GLU A 38 0.20 4.68 16.73
CA GLU A 38 0.67 3.43 17.34
C GLU A 38 0.51 2.25 16.38
N TYR A 39 -0.60 2.21 15.64
CA TYR A 39 -0.80 1.18 14.62
C TYR A 39 0.26 1.29 13.51
N ILE A 40 0.53 2.51 13.04
CA ILE A 40 1.55 2.77 12.01
C ILE A 40 2.94 2.42 12.54
N ALA A 41 3.25 2.80 13.79
CA ALA A 41 4.51 2.45 14.46
C ALA A 41 4.71 0.94 14.53
N SER A 42 3.67 0.18 14.92
CA SER A 42 3.72 -1.28 14.97
C SER A 42 4.04 -1.93 13.61
N LYS A 43 3.56 -1.34 12.49
CA LYS A 43 3.92 -1.81 11.15
C LYS A 43 5.38 -1.56 10.79
N MET A 44 5.95 -0.46 11.28
CA MET A 44 7.37 -0.15 11.10
C MET A 44 8.26 -1.10 11.92
N GLU A 45 7.92 -1.35 13.17
CA GLU A 45 8.65 -2.28 14.05
C GLU A 45 8.68 -3.69 13.47
N LYS A 46 7.54 -4.16 12.98
CA LYS A 46 7.40 -5.47 12.34
C LYS A 46 8.01 -5.52 10.93
N GLN A 47 8.63 -4.43 10.46
CA GLN A 47 9.13 -4.31 9.09
C GLN A 47 8.08 -4.62 8.01
N GLN A 48 6.81 -4.35 8.30
CA GLN A 48 5.67 -4.53 7.41
C GLN A 48 5.28 -3.23 6.70
N ALA A 49 6.24 -2.34 6.43
CA ALA A 49 5.97 -1.08 5.75
C ALA A 49 7.16 -0.63 4.90
N ILE A 50 6.84 0.12 3.86
CA ILE A 50 7.80 0.82 3.01
C ILE A 50 7.66 2.32 3.26
N ILE A 51 8.78 2.98 3.45
CA ILE A 51 8.86 4.43 3.69
C ILE A 51 9.73 5.09 2.62
N ALA A 52 9.30 6.25 2.16
CA ALA A 52 10.07 7.12 1.28
C ALA A 52 10.54 8.35 2.04
N LEU A 53 11.83 8.63 2.00
CA LEU A 53 12.46 9.78 2.65
C LEU A 53 13.15 10.67 1.62
N SER A 54 13.06 11.98 1.81
CA SER A 54 13.77 13.00 1.05
C SER A 54 14.51 13.92 2.00
N LYS A 55 15.86 13.85 2.01
CA LYS A 55 16.70 14.63 2.94
C LYS A 55 16.22 14.51 4.40
N GLY A 56 15.93 13.27 4.84
CA GLY A 56 15.46 12.97 6.18
C GLY A 56 14.00 13.32 6.48
N GLN A 57 13.26 13.90 5.54
CA GLN A 57 11.83 14.20 5.69
C GLN A 57 10.99 13.08 5.08
N ILE A 58 9.83 12.80 5.69
CA ILE A 58 8.87 11.83 5.17
C ILE A 58 8.28 12.34 3.85
N ALA A 59 8.30 11.49 2.82
CA ALA A 59 7.79 11.80 1.50
C ALA A 59 6.62 10.90 1.10
N GLY A 60 6.58 9.66 1.61
CA GLY A 60 5.50 8.74 1.33
C GLY A 60 5.61 7.44 2.13
N PHE A 61 4.54 6.66 2.13
CA PHE A 61 4.41 5.46 2.95
C PHE A 61 3.43 4.46 2.33
N CYS A 62 3.63 3.19 2.60
CA CYS A 62 2.69 2.10 2.33
C CYS A 62 2.98 0.97 3.31
N TYR A 63 1.96 0.27 3.79
CA TYR A 63 2.17 -0.86 4.70
C TYR A 63 1.47 -2.13 4.21
N ILE A 64 1.89 -3.25 4.80
CA ILE A 64 1.42 -4.60 4.51
C ILE A 64 0.65 -5.09 5.74
N GLU A 65 -0.54 -5.60 5.52
CA GLU A 65 -1.32 -6.35 6.50
C GLU A 65 -1.23 -7.83 6.15
N VAL A 66 -0.88 -8.64 7.12
CA VAL A 66 -0.70 -10.10 6.96
C VAL A 66 -1.87 -10.79 7.62
N TRP A 67 -2.58 -11.63 6.89
CA TRP A 67 -3.80 -12.32 7.30
C TRP A 67 -3.70 -13.82 7.00
N GLY A 68 -4.54 -14.62 7.66
CA GLY A 68 -4.59 -16.06 7.41
C GLY A 68 -3.21 -16.72 7.57
N GLN A 69 -2.46 -16.36 8.62
CA GLN A 69 -1.11 -16.90 8.88
C GLN A 69 -0.14 -16.71 7.69
N GLY A 70 -0.30 -15.61 6.93
CA GLY A 70 0.56 -15.30 5.79
C GLY A 70 0.03 -15.76 4.43
N GLN A 71 -1.15 -16.34 4.38
CA GLN A 71 -1.80 -16.73 3.12
C GLN A 71 -2.29 -15.52 2.31
N TYR A 72 -2.61 -14.42 3.00
CA TYR A 72 -3.16 -13.21 2.41
C TYR A 72 -2.38 -11.97 2.83
N LEU A 73 -2.04 -11.11 1.87
CA LEU A 73 -1.40 -9.82 2.12
C LEU A 73 -2.25 -8.70 1.53
N ALA A 74 -2.67 -7.77 2.38
CA ALA A 74 -3.31 -6.54 1.93
C ALA A 74 -2.30 -5.39 1.91
N HIS A 75 -2.16 -4.71 0.76
CA HIS A 75 -1.39 -3.47 0.66
C HIS A 75 -2.27 -2.28 0.96
N SER A 76 -1.99 -1.61 2.07
CA SER A 76 -2.80 -0.55 2.64
C SER A 76 -2.02 0.75 2.86
N GLY A 77 -2.74 1.86 3.06
CA GLY A 77 -2.18 3.14 3.48
C GLY A 77 -1.17 3.76 2.50
N LEU A 78 -1.33 3.53 1.19
CA LEU A 78 -0.47 4.18 0.19
C LEU A 78 -0.74 5.67 0.16
N ILE A 79 0.21 6.44 0.66
CA ILE A 79 0.17 7.91 0.63
C ILE A 79 1.48 8.50 0.09
N VAL A 80 1.36 9.68 -0.50
CA VAL A 80 2.48 10.56 -0.85
C VAL A 80 2.14 11.95 -0.32
N PHE A 81 3.05 12.52 0.44
CA PHE A 81 2.89 13.86 1.00
C PHE A 81 2.77 14.90 -0.12
N PRO A 82 1.96 15.96 0.05
CA PRO A 82 1.60 16.91 -1.02
C PRO A 82 2.80 17.44 -1.81
N LYS A 83 3.86 17.83 -1.11
CA LYS A 83 5.11 18.36 -1.68
C LYS A 83 5.79 17.42 -2.70
N TYR A 84 5.52 16.11 -2.61
CA TYR A 84 6.20 15.10 -3.42
C TYR A 84 5.29 14.41 -4.43
N ARG A 85 4.04 14.88 -4.57
CA ARG A 85 3.06 14.34 -5.54
C ARG A 85 3.44 14.74 -6.97
N GLY A 86 2.83 14.07 -7.95
CA GLY A 86 3.04 14.36 -9.38
C GLY A 86 4.27 13.69 -10.02
N ASN A 87 5.22 13.20 -9.24
CA ASN A 87 6.51 12.67 -9.72
C ASN A 87 6.60 11.11 -9.72
N GLY A 88 5.48 10.42 -9.74
CA GLY A 88 5.45 8.94 -9.81
C GLY A 88 5.85 8.21 -8.51
N LEU A 89 6.10 8.93 -7.41
CA LEU A 89 6.59 8.34 -6.15
C LEU A 89 5.66 7.24 -5.61
N ALA A 90 4.33 7.42 -5.70
CA ALA A 90 3.36 6.41 -5.29
C ALA A 90 3.58 5.07 -6.01
N LYS A 91 3.87 5.09 -7.32
CA LYS A 91 4.15 3.89 -8.11
C LYS A 91 5.45 3.20 -7.65
N ILE A 92 6.48 3.97 -7.33
CA ILE A 92 7.77 3.45 -6.84
C ILE A 92 7.57 2.77 -5.48
N ILE A 93 6.88 3.43 -4.54
CA ILE A 93 6.57 2.88 -3.22
C ILE A 93 5.77 1.58 -3.37
N LYS A 94 4.69 1.60 -4.16
CA LYS A 94 3.83 0.43 -4.36
C LYS A 94 4.58 -0.74 -4.99
N LYS A 95 5.44 -0.47 -5.99
CA LYS A 95 6.30 -1.48 -6.61
C LYS A 95 7.24 -2.11 -5.58
N LYS A 96 7.90 -1.27 -4.75
CA LYS A 96 8.78 -1.75 -3.69
C LYS A 96 8.04 -2.58 -2.64
N THR A 97 6.81 -2.18 -2.30
CA THR A 97 5.96 -2.94 -1.38
C THR A 97 5.64 -4.32 -1.96
N LEU A 98 5.29 -4.39 -3.25
CA LEU A 98 4.99 -5.65 -3.94
C LEU A 98 6.21 -6.58 -3.99
N GLU A 99 7.38 -6.07 -4.42
CA GLU A 99 8.62 -6.83 -4.48
C GLU A 99 9.02 -7.39 -3.10
N TYR A 100 8.84 -6.58 -2.05
CA TYR A 100 9.13 -6.98 -0.69
C TYR A 100 8.15 -8.03 -0.19
N SER A 101 6.86 -7.88 -0.46
CA SER A 101 5.83 -8.86 -0.13
C SER A 101 6.10 -10.22 -0.77
N GLN A 102 6.40 -10.25 -2.06
CA GLN A 102 6.72 -11.48 -2.79
C GLN A 102 7.98 -12.16 -2.26
N LYS A 103 8.97 -11.38 -1.81
CA LYS A 103 10.19 -11.93 -1.20
C LYS A 103 9.90 -12.59 0.15
N CYS A 104 9.08 -11.95 1.00
CA CYS A 104 8.80 -12.43 2.35
C CYS A 104 7.72 -13.53 2.38
N TYR A 105 6.78 -13.50 1.42
CA TYR A 105 5.61 -14.38 1.36
C TYR A 105 5.35 -14.78 -0.09
N PRO A 106 6.18 -15.66 -0.67
CA PRO A 106 6.13 -15.99 -2.10
C PRO A 106 4.81 -16.60 -2.57
N GLU A 107 4.13 -17.34 -1.68
CA GLU A 107 2.88 -18.03 -1.98
C GLU A 107 1.63 -17.24 -1.58
N ALA A 108 1.80 -16.05 -0.99
CA ALA A 108 0.67 -15.29 -0.49
C ALA A 108 -0.15 -14.65 -1.63
N LYS A 109 -1.46 -14.67 -1.47
CA LYS A 109 -2.39 -13.90 -2.28
C LYS A 109 -2.27 -12.41 -1.92
N ILE A 110 -1.79 -11.58 -2.84
CA ILE A 110 -1.54 -10.15 -2.60
C ILE A 110 -2.66 -9.31 -3.21
N PHE A 111 -3.29 -8.46 -2.39
CA PHE A 111 -4.41 -7.65 -2.84
C PHE A 111 -4.43 -6.25 -2.21
N GLY A 112 -5.39 -5.45 -2.59
CA GLY A 112 -5.71 -4.16 -1.98
C GLY A 112 -7.12 -3.75 -2.33
N ILE A 113 -7.72 -2.89 -1.51
CA ILE A 113 -9.03 -2.28 -1.80
C ILE A 113 -8.87 -0.75 -1.87
N THR A 114 -9.52 -0.13 -2.85
CA THR A 114 -9.37 1.31 -3.07
C THR A 114 -10.58 1.94 -3.76
N THR A 115 -10.87 3.20 -3.44
CA THR A 115 -11.79 4.07 -4.19
C THR A 115 -11.06 4.99 -5.16
N GLY A 116 -9.72 5.04 -5.10
CA GLY A 116 -8.92 6.02 -5.82
C GLY A 116 -8.53 5.58 -7.24
N LYS A 117 -9.00 6.27 -8.29
CA LYS A 117 -8.63 5.98 -9.69
C LYS A 117 -7.12 5.93 -9.92
N ALA A 118 -6.36 6.84 -9.28
CA ALA A 118 -4.89 6.85 -9.39
C ALA A 118 -4.24 5.58 -8.81
N VAL A 119 -4.76 5.08 -7.67
CA VAL A 119 -4.27 3.83 -7.05
C VAL A 119 -4.67 2.63 -7.90
N MET A 120 -5.90 2.61 -8.44
CA MET A 120 -6.33 1.56 -9.39
C MET A 120 -5.40 1.49 -10.59
N LYS A 121 -5.07 2.64 -11.19
CA LYS A 121 -4.12 2.71 -12.32
C LYS A 121 -2.74 2.16 -11.95
N ILE A 122 -2.19 2.58 -10.81
CA ILE A 122 -0.88 2.09 -10.32
C ILE A 122 -0.93 0.58 -10.11
N ASN A 123 -1.97 0.06 -9.48
CA ASN A 123 -2.16 -1.37 -9.28
C ASN A 123 -2.24 -2.12 -10.62
N SER A 124 -3.07 -1.65 -11.55
CA SER A 124 -3.20 -2.28 -12.87
C SER A 124 -1.88 -2.27 -13.66
N ASP A 125 -1.09 -1.20 -13.57
CA ASP A 125 0.24 -1.12 -14.18
C ASP A 125 1.23 -2.14 -13.58
N LEU A 126 1.02 -2.54 -12.33
CA LEU A 126 1.84 -3.52 -11.62
C LEU A 126 1.36 -4.97 -11.75
N GLY A 127 0.23 -5.20 -12.42
CA GLY A 127 -0.29 -6.54 -12.67
C GLY A 127 -1.43 -6.97 -11.74
N TYR A 128 -2.01 -6.04 -10.98
CA TYR A 128 -3.25 -6.30 -10.27
C TYR A 128 -4.43 -6.18 -11.23
N LYS A 129 -5.47 -6.98 -11.00
CA LYS A 129 -6.75 -6.90 -11.71
C LYS A 129 -7.88 -6.58 -10.75
N PRO A 130 -8.91 -5.83 -11.21
CA PRO A 130 -10.15 -5.71 -10.47
C PRO A 130 -10.79 -7.09 -10.32
N VAL A 131 -11.27 -7.38 -9.10
CA VAL A 131 -11.93 -8.65 -8.78
C VAL A 131 -13.10 -8.41 -7.84
N HIS A 132 -13.97 -9.39 -7.74
CA HIS A 132 -15.02 -9.41 -6.75
C HIS A 132 -14.45 -9.57 -5.34
N PHE A 133 -15.11 -9.02 -4.32
CA PHE A 133 -14.60 -9.07 -2.94
C PHE A 133 -14.47 -10.50 -2.40
N SER A 134 -15.35 -11.41 -2.85
CA SER A 134 -15.25 -12.84 -2.51
C SER A 134 -13.97 -13.52 -2.98
N GLU A 135 -13.22 -12.92 -3.91
CA GLU A 135 -11.95 -13.43 -4.39
C GLU A 135 -10.74 -12.96 -3.56
N LEU A 136 -10.94 -12.01 -2.64
CA LEU A 136 -9.85 -11.41 -1.86
C LEU A 136 -9.43 -12.29 -0.69
N THR A 137 -10.25 -12.39 0.35
CA THR A 137 -9.96 -13.17 1.55
C THR A 137 -11.23 -13.49 2.33
N ASP A 138 -11.26 -14.67 2.94
CA ASP A 138 -12.33 -15.10 3.86
C ASP A 138 -12.02 -14.71 5.32
N ASP A 139 -10.87 -14.11 5.59
CA ASP A 139 -10.46 -13.72 6.94
C ASP A 139 -11.34 -12.61 7.48
N LEU A 140 -12.16 -12.93 8.50
CA LEU A 140 -13.10 -11.99 9.12
C LEU A 140 -12.40 -10.82 9.80
N GLU A 141 -11.20 -11.03 10.33
CA GLU A 141 -10.43 -9.97 10.99
C GLU A 141 -9.99 -8.89 10.00
N PHE A 142 -9.70 -9.27 8.74
CA PHE A 142 -9.47 -8.29 7.68
C PHE A 142 -10.67 -7.36 7.52
N TRP A 143 -11.88 -7.90 7.44
CA TRP A 143 -13.10 -7.14 7.21
C TRP A 143 -13.49 -6.26 8.41
N LYS A 144 -13.11 -6.62 9.63
CA LYS A 144 -13.24 -5.75 10.81
C LYS A 144 -12.47 -4.43 10.65
N GLY A 145 -11.40 -4.42 9.89
CA GLY A 145 -10.65 -3.21 9.56
C GLY A 145 -11.46 -2.15 8.80
N CYS A 146 -12.60 -2.53 8.22
CA CYS A 146 -13.51 -1.60 7.54
C CYS A 146 -14.54 -0.93 8.48
N GLN A 147 -14.64 -1.34 9.74
CA GLN A 147 -15.68 -0.85 10.68
C GLN A 147 -15.63 0.66 10.90
N SER A 148 -14.45 1.28 10.84
CA SER A 148 -14.30 2.73 10.97
C SER A 148 -14.56 3.51 9.66
N CYS A 149 -14.90 2.80 8.58
CA CYS A 149 -15.19 3.40 7.29
C CYS A 149 -16.66 3.84 7.23
N LYS A 150 -16.93 5.03 6.71
CA LYS A 150 -18.30 5.53 6.51
C LYS A 150 -19.16 4.71 5.54
N ASN A 151 -18.55 3.84 4.75
CA ASN A 151 -19.23 2.94 3.81
C ASN A 151 -19.36 1.51 4.37
N TYR A 152 -19.19 1.34 5.67
CA TYR A 152 -19.24 0.02 6.29
C TYR A 152 -20.64 -0.61 6.21
N ASP A 153 -21.69 0.21 6.24
CA ASP A 153 -23.07 -0.22 6.04
C ASP A 153 -23.27 -0.93 4.69
N VAL A 154 -22.66 -0.43 3.61
CA VAL A 154 -22.71 -1.05 2.28
C VAL A 154 -22.08 -2.44 2.34
N LEU A 155 -20.89 -2.56 2.97
CA LEU A 155 -20.18 -3.83 3.09
C LEU A 155 -20.98 -4.89 3.85
N ILE A 156 -21.62 -4.50 4.96
CA ILE A 156 -22.42 -5.44 5.77
C ILE A 156 -23.70 -5.83 5.07
N ARG A 157 -24.42 -4.86 4.51
CA ARG A 157 -25.68 -5.10 3.79
C ARG A 157 -25.51 -6.02 2.57
N THR A 158 -24.34 -6.03 1.97
CA THR A 158 -23.99 -6.91 0.84
C THR A 158 -23.24 -8.18 1.29
N GLU A 159 -23.28 -8.52 2.56
CA GLU A 159 -22.60 -9.71 3.12
C GLU A 159 -21.12 -9.78 2.74
N ARG A 160 -20.45 -8.64 2.65
CA ARG A 160 -19.04 -8.49 2.25
C ARG A 160 -18.71 -8.89 0.82
N THR A 161 -19.71 -8.98 -0.05
CA THR A 161 -19.49 -9.27 -1.47
C THR A 161 -19.21 -8.01 -2.28
N MET A 162 -19.66 -6.83 -1.84
CA MET A 162 -19.51 -5.55 -2.51
C MET A 162 -19.26 -4.40 -1.55
N CYS A 163 -18.61 -3.35 -2.06
CA CYS A 163 -18.50 -2.05 -1.41
C CYS A 163 -18.28 -0.97 -2.51
N LEU A 164 -18.22 0.31 -2.11
CA LEU A 164 -17.80 1.40 -3.01
C LEU A 164 -16.29 1.38 -3.34
N CYS A 165 -15.52 0.53 -2.68
CA CYS A 165 -14.14 0.25 -3.04
C CYS A 165 -14.08 -0.79 -4.17
N THR A 166 -13.02 -0.74 -4.96
CA THR A 166 -12.67 -1.80 -5.91
C THR A 166 -11.64 -2.73 -5.27
N GLY A 167 -11.95 -4.02 -5.24
CA GLY A 167 -10.98 -5.07 -4.93
C GLY A 167 -9.98 -5.22 -6.08
N MET A 168 -8.71 -5.32 -5.76
CA MET A 168 -7.66 -5.49 -6.76
C MET A 168 -6.70 -6.60 -6.31
N LEU A 169 -6.68 -7.70 -7.05
CA LEU A 169 -5.86 -8.88 -6.79
C LEU A 169 -4.65 -8.90 -7.71
N TYR A 170 -3.48 -9.18 -7.16
CA TYR A 170 -2.25 -9.35 -7.95
C TYR A 170 -2.21 -10.75 -8.57
N GLU A 171 -2.10 -10.81 -9.91
CA GLU A 171 -2.02 -12.05 -10.68
C GLU A 171 -0.67 -12.22 -11.41
N GLY A 172 0.28 -11.36 -11.12
CA GLY A 172 1.57 -11.35 -11.82
C GLY A 172 1.69 -10.19 -12.81
N PRO A 173 2.89 -9.99 -13.39
CA PRO A 173 3.13 -8.96 -14.38
C PRO A 173 2.30 -9.23 -15.64
N LYS A 174 1.77 -8.17 -16.26
CA LYS A 174 1.05 -8.28 -17.54
C LYS A 174 1.92 -9.01 -18.56
N LYS A 175 1.44 -10.11 -19.12
CA LYS A 175 2.10 -10.79 -20.25
C LYS A 175 2.26 -9.76 -21.38
N GLY A 176 3.51 -9.40 -21.75
CA GLY A 176 3.81 -8.44 -22.81
C GLY A 176 4.64 -7.21 -22.41
N THR A 177 4.94 -6.97 -21.15
CA THR A 177 5.75 -5.83 -20.71
C THR A 177 7.13 -6.21 -20.16
N SER A 178 7.72 -7.30 -20.64
CA SER A 178 9.12 -7.62 -20.31
C SER A 178 10.10 -6.71 -21.11
N LYS A 179 10.00 -5.41 -20.97
CA LYS A 179 11.18 -4.58 -21.15
C LYS A 179 12.04 -4.81 -19.91
N LYS A 180 13.13 -5.57 -20.06
CA LYS A 180 14.20 -5.66 -19.06
C LYS A 180 14.56 -4.24 -18.67
N SER A 181 14.03 -3.75 -17.56
CA SER A 181 14.38 -2.43 -17.05
C SER A 181 15.81 -2.54 -16.53
N ASN A 182 16.70 -1.90 -17.24
CA ASN A 182 18.15 -1.84 -16.96
C ASN A 182 18.38 -0.89 -15.77
N TRP A 183 17.79 -1.21 -14.63
CA TRP A 183 17.77 -0.37 -13.43
C TRP A 183 19.14 -0.33 -12.72
N LYS A 184 20.08 -1.24 -13.07
CA LYS A 184 21.47 -1.15 -12.58
C LYS A 184 22.15 0.17 -12.94
N LYS A 185 21.69 0.89 -13.96
CA LYS A 185 22.26 2.19 -14.37
C LYS A 185 21.83 3.39 -13.51
N LEU A 186 20.79 3.27 -12.69
CA LEU A 186 20.27 4.42 -11.88
C LEU A 186 20.99 4.59 -10.54
N PHE A 187 21.82 3.65 -10.11
CA PHE A 187 22.48 3.68 -8.80
C PHE A 187 24.02 3.51 -8.86
N SER A 188 24.62 3.58 -10.04
CA SER A 188 26.08 3.68 -10.12
C SER A 188 26.48 5.16 -9.98
N THR A 189 26.64 5.63 -8.76
CA THR A 189 27.41 6.82 -8.50
C THR A 189 28.84 6.56 -8.90
N LYS A 190 29.29 7.21 -9.96
CA LYS A 190 30.72 7.32 -10.30
C LYS A 190 31.47 7.84 -9.06
N LYS A 191 32.29 6.97 -8.44
CA LYS A 191 33.46 7.44 -7.70
C LYS A 191 34.35 8.17 -8.73
N ARG A 192 34.49 9.45 -8.60
CA ARG A 192 35.60 10.19 -9.19
C ARG A 192 36.65 10.38 -8.12
N SER A 193 37.83 9.92 -8.44
CA SER A 193 39.11 10.16 -7.80
C SER A 193 39.35 11.64 -7.59
#